data_a54a05b5c002d068996c60bdabf7f2f9
#
_entry.id   a54a05b5c002d068996c60bdabf7f2f9
#
_cell.length_a   1.000
_cell.length_b   1.000
_cell.length_c   1.000
_cell.angle_alpha   90.00
_cell.angle_beta   90.00
_cell.angle_gamma   90.00
#
_symmetry.space_group_name_H-M   'P 1'
#
loop_
_entity.id
_entity.type
_entity.pdbx_description
1 polymer ?
#
loop_
_entity_poly.entity_id
_entity_poly.type
_entity_poly.pdbx_seq_one_letter_code
_entity_poly.pdbx_strand_id
1 'polypeptide(L)'
;MIRSDLPYPKTEQNGFTMFEVIIVVVVISIVAAFVVVRGTSKTVYDLASESEILKGHLRYAQYRAMSDTESWGLGLSANGYHLLKNKIAASDILPNESGPSHTLPSGITITAGAGTAVHFNERGSPVGDGDALLTAETEIVLSDGSATRTISITPETGFIP
;
A
#
# COMPACT_ATOMS: atom_id res chain seq x y z
N MET A 1 -40.96 29.28 66.04
CA MET A 1 -39.90 29.63 65.12
C MET A 1 -38.80 28.54 65.28
N ILE A 2 -38.91 27.43 64.51
CA ILE A 2 -38.03 26.25 64.60
C ILE A 2 -37.14 26.29 63.38
N ARG A 3 -35.86 26.52 63.62
CA ARG A 3 -34.81 26.52 62.57
C ARG A 3 -34.30 25.08 62.48
N SER A 4 -34.61 24.40 61.39
CA SER A 4 -34.10 23.07 61.06
C SER A 4 -32.75 23.22 60.35
N ASP A 5 -31.69 23.06 61.11
CA ASP A 5 -30.32 22.90 60.53
C ASP A 5 -30.18 21.47 60.01
N LEU A 6 -30.32 21.31 58.73
CA LEU A 6 -29.99 20.05 58.02
C LEU A 6 -28.46 20.00 57.81
N PRO A 7 -27.79 18.95 58.27
CA PRO A 7 -26.36 18.77 58.04
C PRO A 7 -26.14 18.43 56.57
N TYR A 8 -25.42 19.30 55.85
CA TYR A 8 -24.90 18.97 54.49
C TYR A 8 -23.89 17.82 54.61
N PRO A 9 -24.00 16.78 53.76
CA PRO A 9 -23.00 15.73 53.74
C PRO A 9 -21.67 16.31 53.26
N LYS A 10 -20.63 16.24 54.09
CA LYS A 10 -19.26 16.54 53.66
C LYS A 10 -18.83 15.45 52.68
N THR A 11 -18.72 15.80 51.42
CA THR A 11 -18.03 14.97 50.42
C THR A 11 -16.55 14.93 50.79
N GLU A 12 -16.10 13.77 51.25
CA GLU A 12 -14.69 13.52 51.47
C GLU A 12 -13.97 13.54 50.15
N GLN A 13 -13.16 14.54 49.89
CA GLN A 13 -12.28 14.58 48.75
C GLN A 13 -11.06 13.72 49.05
N ASN A 14 -11.11 12.46 48.68
CA ASN A 14 -9.97 11.56 48.73
C ASN A 14 -8.96 11.99 47.65
N GLY A 15 -7.88 12.64 48.04
CA GLY A 15 -6.75 12.94 47.18
C GLY A 15 -5.97 11.66 46.82
N PHE A 16 -5.35 11.62 45.63
CA PHE A 16 -4.50 10.51 45.24
C PHE A 16 -3.35 10.30 46.22
N THR A 17 -3.11 9.05 46.55
CA THR A 17 -1.96 8.68 47.37
C THR A 17 -0.68 8.69 46.55
N MET A 18 0.46 9.00 47.19
CA MET A 18 1.77 8.98 46.53
C MET A 18 2.07 7.60 45.92
N PHE A 19 1.61 6.53 46.54
CA PHE A 19 1.75 5.15 46.08
C PHE A 19 0.94 4.89 44.80
N GLU A 20 -0.26 5.44 44.69
CA GLU A 20 -1.12 5.32 43.52
C GLU A 20 -0.52 6.02 42.28
N VAL A 21 0.11 7.19 42.46
CA VAL A 21 0.81 7.89 41.39
C VAL A 21 2.01 7.07 40.90
N ILE A 22 2.77 6.43 41.80
CA ILE A 22 3.89 5.58 41.42
C ILE A 22 3.42 4.38 40.56
N ILE A 23 2.34 3.70 41.01
CA ILE A 23 1.78 2.58 40.26
C ILE A 23 1.32 3.01 38.86
N VAL A 24 0.63 4.15 38.72
CA VAL A 24 0.15 4.67 37.45
C VAL A 24 1.33 4.96 36.51
N VAL A 25 2.40 5.59 37.01
CA VAL A 25 3.59 5.86 36.19
C VAL A 25 4.27 4.58 35.71
N VAL A 26 4.37 3.55 36.58
CA VAL A 26 4.93 2.24 36.22
C VAL A 26 4.07 1.57 35.17
N VAL A 27 2.75 1.56 35.30
CA VAL A 27 1.83 0.95 34.34
C VAL A 27 1.92 1.66 32.97
N ILE A 28 1.91 3.01 32.96
CA ILE A 28 2.05 3.79 31.73
C ILE A 28 3.40 3.51 31.05
N SER A 29 4.49 3.36 31.83
CA SER A 29 5.82 3.06 31.28
C SER A 29 5.86 1.69 30.60
N ILE A 30 5.22 0.68 31.20
CA ILE A 30 5.09 -0.66 30.60
C ILE A 30 4.26 -0.60 29.31
N VAL A 31 3.11 0.07 29.34
CA VAL A 31 2.26 0.22 28.14
C VAL A 31 2.98 0.98 27.04
N ALA A 32 3.71 2.05 27.37
CA ALA A 32 4.49 2.81 26.42
C ALA A 32 5.58 1.96 25.74
N ALA A 33 6.25 1.09 26.49
CA ALA A 33 7.24 0.16 25.93
C ALA A 33 6.64 -0.80 24.88
N PHE A 34 5.41 -1.31 25.11
CA PHE A 34 4.70 -2.16 24.15
C PHE A 34 4.30 -1.41 22.87
N VAL A 35 3.93 -0.14 22.96
CA VAL A 35 3.54 0.68 21.80
C VAL A 35 4.75 0.93 20.87
N VAL A 36 5.91 1.20 21.43
CA VAL A 36 7.13 1.45 20.65
C VAL A 36 7.55 0.20 19.85
N VAL A 37 7.44 -0.99 20.42
CA VAL A 37 7.81 -2.25 19.74
C VAL A 37 6.87 -2.58 18.58
N ARG A 38 5.61 -2.15 18.60
CA ARG A 38 4.65 -2.38 17.49
C ARG A 38 4.77 -1.39 16.34
N GLY A 39 5.49 -0.30 16.51
CA GLY A 39 5.68 0.73 15.47
C GLY A 39 6.50 0.28 14.25
N THR A 40 7.25 -0.82 14.35
CA THR A 40 8.09 -1.37 13.26
C THR A 40 7.34 -2.27 12.26
N SER A 41 6.07 -2.61 12.51
CA SER A 41 5.29 -3.48 11.62
C SER A 41 4.59 -2.75 10.47
N LYS A 42 4.69 -1.42 10.42
CA LYS A 42 3.97 -0.60 9.42
C LYS A 42 4.41 -0.91 7.99
N THR A 43 5.69 -1.13 7.76
CA THR A 43 6.28 -1.38 6.45
C THR A 43 5.79 -2.69 5.81
N VAL A 44 5.53 -3.75 6.59
CA VAL A 44 5.05 -5.05 6.06
C VAL A 44 3.62 -4.95 5.53
N TYR A 45 2.75 -4.19 6.21
CA TYR A 45 1.40 -3.93 5.73
C TYR A 45 1.41 -3.02 4.51
N ASP A 46 2.29 -2.03 4.49
CA ASP A 46 2.45 -1.12 3.36
C ASP A 46 2.94 -1.89 2.12
N LEU A 47 3.91 -2.80 2.23
CA LEU A 47 4.40 -3.62 1.12
C LEU A 47 3.32 -4.55 0.54
N ALA A 48 2.50 -5.18 1.40
CA ALA A 48 1.40 -6.02 0.96
C ALA A 48 0.31 -5.18 0.24
N SER A 49 -0.04 -4.02 0.80
CA SER A 49 -0.99 -3.10 0.20
C SER A 49 -0.51 -2.59 -1.16
N GLU A 50 0.76 -2.16 -1.26
CA GLU A 50 1.34 -1.68 -2.50
C GLU A 50 1.38 -2.76 -3.59
N SER A 51 1.64 -4.02 -3.21
CA SER A 51 1.60 -5.12 -4.17
C SER A 51 0.19 -5.34 -4.75
N GLU A 52 -0.86 -5.22 -3.94
CA GLU A 52 -2.25 -5.33 -4.42
C GLU A 52 -2.68 -4.11 -5.23
N ILE A 53 -2.22 -2.91 -4.90
CA ILE A 53 -2.47 -1.70 -5.70
C ILE A 53 -1.83 -1.85 -7.09
N LEU A 54 -0.58 -2.29 -7.16
CA LEU A 54 0.11 -2.51 -8.43
C LEU A 54 -0.58 -3.60 -9.26
N LYS A 55 -1.01 -4.72 -8.66
CA LYS A 55 -1.83 -5.74 -9.33
C LYS A 55 -3.13 -5.14 -9.89
N GLY A 56 -3.81 -4.30 -9.11
CA GLY A 56 -5.02 -3.60 -9.53
C GLY A 56 -4.78 -2.71 -10.76
N HIS A 57 -3.68 -1.97 -10.77
CA HIS A 57 -3.32 -1.10 -11.89
C HIS A 57 -2.87 -1.88 -13.13
N LEU A 58 -2.17 -3.03 -12.96
CA LEU A 58 -1.85 -3.93 -14.07
C LEU A 58 -3.11 -4.52 -14.70
N ARG A 59 -4.07 -4.99 -13.88
CA ARG A 59 -5.37 -5.48 -14.36
C ARG A 59 -6.19 -4.37 -15.03
N TYR A 60 -6.09 -3.14 -14.54
CA TYR A 60 -6.72 -1.99 -15.19
C TYR A 60 -6.12 -1.72 -16.57
N ALA A 61 -4.79 -1.73 -16.71
CA ALA A 61 -4.13 -1.57 -18.00
C ALA A 61 -4.52 -2.71 -18.96
N GLN A 62 -4.58 -3.95 -18.47
CA GLN A 62 -5.05 -5.11 -19.23
C GLN A 62 -6.51 -4.93 -19.70
N TYR A 63 -7.41 -4.53 -18.80
CA TYR A 63 -8.80 -4.26 -19.15
C TYR A 63 -8.94 -3.16 -20.20
N ARG A 64 -8.15 -2.08 -20.08
CA ARG A 64 -8.12 -0.99 -21.06
C ARG A 64 -7.64 -1.50 -22.43
N ALA A 65 -6.61 -2.32 -22.47
CA ALA A 65 -6.13 -2.94 -23.71
C ALA A 65 -7.20 -3.81 -24.39
N MET A 66 -7.96 -4.59 -23.63
CA MET A 66 -9.07 -5.40 -24.15
C MET A 66 -10.28 -4.56 -24.59
N SER A 67 -10.45 -3.37 -24.05
CA SER A 67 -11.59 -2.48 -24.36
C SER A 67 -11.29 -1.47 -25.45
N ASP A 68 -10.03 -1.27 -25.77
CA ASP A 68 -9.53 -0.32 -26.78
C ASP A 68 -8.84 -1.08 -27.91
N THR A 69 -8.62 -0.43 -29.04
CA THR A 69 -7.83 -0.99 -30.18
C THR A 69 -6.34 -0.75 -30.02
N GLU A 70 -5.93 -0.13 -28.93
CA GLU A 70 -4.57 0.29 -28.67
C GLU A 70 -3.95 -0.50 -27.49
N SER A 71 -2.63 -0.71 -27.54
CA SER A 71 -1.94 -1.37 -26.43
C SER A 71 -1.90 -0.46 -25.20
N TRP A 72 -2.14 -1.04 -24.02
CA TRP A 72 -2.02 -0.37 -22.74
C TRP A 72 -1.03 -1.10 -21.86
N GLY A 73 -0.41 -0.40 -20.94
CA GLY A 73 0.59 -1.00 -20.06
C GLY A 73 1.01 -0.10 -18.92
N LEU A 74 1.97 -0.57 -18.15
CA LEU A 74 2.63 0.19 -17.10
C LEU A 74 4.13 0.27 -17.37
N GLY A 75 4.69 1.47 -17.35
CA GLY A 75 6.12 1.73 -17.31
C GLY A 75 6.62 1.75 -15.88
N LEU A 76 7.52 0.85 -15.52
CA LEU A 76 7.97 0.64 -14.16
C LEU A 76 9.30 1.37 -13.91
N SER A 77 9.42 1.99 -12.75
CA SER A 77 10.65 2.59 -12.25
C SER A 77 10.94 2.11 -10.82
N ALA A 78 12.11 2.36 -10.29
CA ALA A 78 12.44 1.92 -8.93
C ALA A 78 11.48 2.45 -7.86
N ASN A 79 10.96 3.69 -8.04
CA ASN A 79 10.18 4.38 -7.02
C ASN A 79 8.70 4.58 -7.40
N GLY A 80 8.22 3.89 -8.44
CA GLY A 80 6.84 4.05 -8.90
C GLY A 80 6.62 3.53 -10.30
N TYR A 81 5.45 3.84 -10.87
CA TYR A 81 5.09 3.44 -12.22
C TYR A 81 4.10 4.44 -12.83
N HIS A 82 3.94 4.38 -14.13
CA HIS A 82 3.02 5.23 -14.86
C HIS A 82 2.29 4.44 -15.95
N LEU A 83 1.09 4.91 -16.27
CA LEU A 83 0.27 4.31 -17.31
C LEU A 83 0.83 4.63 -18.70
N LEU A 84 0.83 3.63 -19.56
CA LEU A 84 1.24 3.73 -20.95
C LEU A 84 0.08 3.42 -21.87
N LYS A 85 -0.02 4.19 -22.96
CA LYS A 85 -0.90 3.96 -24.09
C LYS A 85 -0.06 3.99 -25.35
N ASN A 86 -0.12 2.94 -26.16
CA ASN A 86 0.75 2.81 -27.34
C ASN A 86 2.24 3.00 -27.01
N LYS A 87 2.67 2.48 -25.87
CA LYS A 87 4.06 2.58 -25.36
C LYS A 87 4.54 3.99 -25.05
N ILE A 88 3.62 4.96 -25.04
CA ILE A 88 3.88 6.35 -24.68
C ILE A 88 3.14 6.65 -23.35
N ALA A 89 3.69 7.55 -22.55
CA ALA A 89 3.04 7.98 -21.32
C ALA A 89 1.61 8.47 -21.58
N ALA A 90 0.64 7.84 -20.95
CA ALA A 90 -0.76 8.19 -21.08
C ALA A 90 -1.08 9.42 -20.21
N SER A 91 -2.14 10.14 -20.59
CA SER A 91 -2.73 11.21 -19.77
C SER A 91 -3.93 10.73 -18.95
N ASP A 92 -4.37 9.50 -19.17
CA ASP A 92 -5.48 8.89 -18.45
C ASP A 92 -5.12 8.63 -16.98
N ILE A 93 -6.09 8.77 -16.10
CA ILE A 93 -5.90 8.66 -14.65
C ILE A 93 -5.95 7.18 -14.25
N LEU A 94 -4.99 6.76 -13.41
CA LEU A 94 -5.02 5.45 -12.77
C LEU A 94 -6.15 5.39 -11.72
N PRO A 95 -6.78 4.23 -11.52
CA PRO A 95 -7.80 4.06 -10.49
C PRO A 95 -7.29 4.48 -9.10
N ASN A 96 -8.10 5.26 -8.39
CA ASN A 96 -7.78 5.81 -7.06
C ASN A 96 -6.57 6.75 -6.99
N GLU A 97 -6.02 7.18 -8.14
CA GLU A 97 -4.95 8.16 -8.22
C GLU A 97 -5.47 9.52 -8.71
N SER A 98 -4.66 10.55 -8.56
CA SER A 98 -4.95 11.89 -9.10
C SER A 98 -4.37 12.12 -10.50
N GLY A 99 -3.66 11.14 -11.06
CA GLY A 99 -2.96 11.24 -12.34
C GLY A 99 -2.60 9.88 -12.94
N PRO A 100 -1.81 9.88 -14.03
CA PRO A 100 -1.40 8.68 -14.72
C PRO A 100 -0.27 7.90 -14.02
N SER A 101 0.22 8.40 -12.91
CA SER A 101 1.40 7.85 -12.21
C SER A 101 1.09 7.55 -10.76
N HIS A 102 1.71 6.48 -10.25
CA HIS A 102 1.72 6.12 -8.84
C HIS A 102 3.16 6.17 -8.31
N THR A 103 3.35 6.82 -7.16
CA THR A 103 4.64 6.89 -6.48
C THR A 103 4.60 5.99 -5.25
N LEU A 104 5.54 5.06 -5.17
CA LEU A 104 5.65 4.15 -4.03
C LEU A 104 6.01 4.92 -2.75
N PRO A 105 5.47 4.53 -1.59
CA PRO A 105 5.85 5.07 -0.30
C PRO A 105 7.35 4.92 -0.04
N SER A 106 7.91 5.84 0.78
CA SER A 106 9.31 5.80 1.16
C SER A 106 9.66 4.46 1.82
N GLY A 107 10.74 3.83 1.36
CA GLY A 107 11.19 2.54 1.84
C GLY A 107 10.71 1.35 1.00
N ILE A 108 9.76 1.52 0.08
CA ILE A 108 9.34 0.48 -0.85
C ILE A 108 9.88 0.79 -2.24
N THR A 109 10.48 -0.21 -2.88
CA THR A 109 11.04 -0.07 -4.22
C THR A 109 10.72 -1.29 -5.09
N ILE A 110 10.66 -1.08 -6.40
CA ILE A 110 10.63 -2.17 -7.38
C ILE A 110 12.09 -2.59 -7.62
N THR A 111 12.42 -3.84 -7.26
CA THR A 111 13.77 -4.39 -7.37
C THR A 111 13.96 -5.26 -8.60
N ALA A 112 12.89 -5.92 -9.09
CA ALA A 112 12.88 -6.59 -10.39
C ALA A 112 11.75 -6.02 -11.25
N GLY A 113 12.03 -5.83 -12.53
CA GLY A 113 11.13 -5.16 -13.48
C GLY A 113 11.30 -3.63 -13.54
N ALA A 114 12.07 -3.02 -12.64
CA ALA A 114 12.36 -1.58 -12.71
C ALA A 114 13.11 -1.21 -14.01
N GLY A 115 12.70 -0.12 -14.63
CA GLY A 115 13.25 0.33 -15.91
C GLY A 115 12.69 -0.41 -17.13
N THR A 116 11.70 -1.28 -16.93
CA THR A 116 10.99 -1.99 -18.01
C THR A 116 9.54 -1.53 -18.12
N ALA A 117 8.86 -1.98 -19.15
CA ALA A 117 7.43 -1.77 -19.32
C ALA A 117 6.71 -3.11 -19.54
N VAL A 118 5.51 -3.21 -19.00
CA VAL A 118 4.60 -4.32 -19.22
C VAL A 118 3.46 -3.80 -20.09
N HIS A 119 3.29 -4.35 -21.26
CA HIS A 119 2.21 -3.99 -22.19
C HIS A 119 1.26 -5.15 -22.39
N PHE A 120 0.00 -4.83 -22.64
CA PHE A 120 -1.04 -5.80 -22.98
C PHE A 120 -1.63 -5.44 -24.36
N ASN A 121 -1.96 -6.45 -25.15
CA ASN A 121 -2.66 -6.29 -26.40
C ASN A 121 -4.19 -6.35 -26.23
N GLU A 122 -4.93 -6.24 -27.30
CA GLU A 122 -6.42 -6.32 -27.36
C GLU A 122 -7.02 -7.61 -26.80
N ARG A 123 -6.22 -8.68 -26.64
CA ARG A 123 -6.64 -9.95 -26.04
C ARG A 123 -6.30 -10.04 -24.56
N GLY A 124 -5.68 -9.02 -24.00
CA GLY A 124 -5.16 -9.01 -22.63
C GLY A 124 -3.87 -9.80 -22.43
N SER A 125 -3.24 -10.25 -23.52
CA SER A 125 -1.98 -10.98 -23.48
C SER A 125 -0.81 -10.02 -23.31
N PRO A 126 0.20 -10.38 -22.48
CA PRO A 126 1.40 -9.55 -22.32
C PRO A 126 2.26 -9.61 -23.59
N VAL A 127 2.73 -8.45 -24.03
CA VAL A 127 3.54 -8.28 -25.22
C VAL A 127 4.81 -7.49 -24.92
N GLY A 128 5.86 -7.79 -25.66
CA GLY A 128 7.11 -7.03 -25.63
C GLY A 128 7.05 -5.75 -26.48
N ASP A 129 8.17 -5.05 -26.56
CA ASP A 129 8.29 -3.79 -27.30
C ASP A 129 7.95 -3.92 -28.80
N GLY A 130 8.14 -5.09 -29.38
CA GLY A 130 7.81 -5.41 -30.78
C GLY A 130 6.40 -5.99 -30.98
N ASP A 131 5.49 -5.89 -30.03
CA ASP A 131 4.13 -6.48 -30.02
C ASP A 131 4.11 -8.02 -30.13
N ALA A 132 5.27 -8.67 -30.00
CA ALA A 132 5.34 -10.12 -29.90
C ALA A 132 4.86 -10.60 -28.55
N LEU A 133 4.07 -11.69 -28.53
CA LEU A 133 3.61 -12.32 -27.29
C LEU A 133 4.82 -12.73 -26.43
N LEU A 134 4.75 -12.47 -25.13
CA LEU A 134 5.73 -12.96 -24.19
C LEU A 134 5.48 -14.46 -23.95
N THR A 135 6.52 -15.26 -24.09
CA THR A 135 6.49 -16.71 -23.88
C THR A 135 7.02 -17.12 -22.50
N ALA A 136 7.64 -16.18 -21.81
CA ALA A 136 8.14 -16.35 -20.43
C ALA A 136 7.29 -15.55 -19.45
N GLU A 137 7.18 -16.05 -18.24
CA GLU A 137 6.54 -15.34 -17.12
C GLU A 137 7.26 -14.02 -16.84
N THR A 138 6.49 -12.97 -16.66
CA THR A 138 7.02 -11.66 -16.26
C THR A 138 6.84 -11.48 -14.77
N GLU A 139 7.93 -11.24 -14.08
CA GLU A 139 7.92 -11.02 -12.63
C GLU A 139 8.26 -9.58 -12.30
N ILE A 140 7.48 -9.00 -11.39
CA ILE A 140 7.73 -7.70 -10.79
C ILE A 140 7.91 -7.94 -9.29
N VAL A 141 9.04 -7.50 -8.73
CA VAL A 141 9.33 -7.68 -7.31
C VAL A 141 9.39 -6.33 -6.61
N LEU A 142 8.52 -6.17 -5.61
CA LEU A 142 8.59 -5.06 -4.66
C LEU A 142 9.35 -5.49 -3.42
N SER A 143 10.11 -4.58 -2.84
CA SER A 143 10.87 -4.81 -1.61
C SER A 143 10.81 -3.58 -0.68
N ASP A 144 10.75 -3.85 0.63
CA ASP A 144 10.93 -2.84 1.68
C ASP A 144 12.33 -2.89 2.31
N GLY A 145 13.26 -3.64 1.70
CA GLY A 145 14.60 -3.89 2.21
C GLY A 145 14.70 -5.07 3.18
N SER A 146 13.59 -5.54 3.74
CA SER A 146 13.54 -6.69 4.67
C SER A 146 12.74 -7.85 4.11
N ALA A 147 11.66 -7.55 3.39
CA ALA A 147 10.76 -8.51 2.77
C ALA A 147 10.56 -8.17 1.29
N THR A 148 10.07 -9.15 0.53
CA THR A 148 9.75 -9.00 -0.88
C THR A 148 8.36 -9.51 -1.18
N ARG A 149 7.73 -8.95 -2.23
CA ARG A 149 6.49 -9.42 -2.82
C ARG A 149 6.69 -9.54 -4.32
N THR A 150 6.42 -10.72 -4.86
CA THR A 150 6.50 -11.00 -6.29
C THR A 150 5.10 -10.98 -6.89
N ILE A 151 4.96 -10.29 -7.99
CA ILE A 151 3.77 -10.26 -8.83
C ILE A 151 4.15 -10.96 -10.14
N SER A 152 3.48 -12.04 -10.45
CA SER A 152 3.68 -12.81 -11.67
C SER A 152 2.62 -12.46 -12.71
N ILE A 153 3.01 -12.38 -13.95
CA ILE A 153 2.11 -12.23 -15.10
C ILE A 153 2.32 -13.44 -16.00
N THR A 154 1.28 -14.27 -16.11
CA THR A 154 1.34 -15.48 -16.92
C THR A 154 1.51 -15.14 -18.39
N PRO A 155 2.46 -15.76 -19.11
CA PRO A 155 2.63 -15.56 -20.53
C PRO A 155 1.36 -15.92 -21.30
N GLU A 156 1.21 -15.40 -22.49
CA GLU A 156 0.10 -15.61 -23.43
C GLU A 156 -1.26 -15.14 -22.91
N THR A 157 -1.64 -15.48 -21.68
CA THR A 157 -2.97 -15.15 -21.10
C THR A 157 -3.00 -13.82 -20.36
N GLY A 158 -1.85 -13.36 -19.85
CA GLY A 158 -1.77 -12.17 -19.00
C GLY A 158 -2.44 -12.32 -17.65
N PHE A 159 -2.71 -13.54 -17.17
CA PHE A 159 -3.31 -13.74 -15.85
C PHE A 159 -2.38 -13.24 -14.74
N ILE A 160 -2.93 -12.45 -13.84
CA ILE A 160 -2.25 -11.86 -12.69
C ILE A 160 -2.95 -12.41 -11.43
N PRO A 161 -2.31 -13.29 -10.63
CA PRO A 161 -2.91 -13.94 -9.47
C PRO A 161 -3.17 -12.97 -8.29
#